data_4e03138775b34927c4f33894a8452717
#
_entry.id   4e03138775b34927c4f33894a8452717
#
_cell.length_a   1.000
_cell.length_b   1.000
_cell.length_c   1.000
_cell.angle_alpha   90.00
_cell.angle_beta   90.00
_cell.angle_gamma   90.00
#
_symmetry.space_group_name_H-M   'P 1'
#
loop_
_entity.id
_entity.type
_entity.pdbx_description
1 polymer ?
#
loop_
_entity_poly.entity_id
_entity_poly.type
_entity_poly.pdbx_seq_one_letter_code
_entity_poly.pdbx_strand_id
1 'polypeptide(L)'
;MIEIKPYIEHAVLVGLITPDQPEERTREYLDELAFLADTHGIVPVKRFTQRLDQPNTATYVGEGKLEEIRQYIIGRENPPSPSPDELSPIDVVIFDDELSPRQIRNLEKAINHREKHPANVRVIDRTILILEIFLQRAQTSYAKTQVEMAHLQYMLPRLTRMWSHLDRQRGGGGTNRGMGETQIEADKRVIGQRIALLREELKKIDRQMATQRQHRGKMVRVALVGYTNVGKSTLMNLLSKSDVFAENKLFATLDTTVRKVTIDNLPFLLSDTVGFIRKLPHHLVESFKSTLDEVREADLLIHVVDISHPNFEEQYEVVEQTINDVVNGEKKIGENVKNIPRIVVFNKIDAFTYTPKEEDDLTPMQRENYSLADLQKTWMARLGEDCIFISARNKENIEALRKLMYERIKAIHIQRYPYNDFLFQNYEE
;
A
#
# COMPACT_ATOMS: atom_id res chain seq x y z
N MET A 1 1.95 31.44 -24.12
CA MET A 1 2.36 30.54 -23.03
C MET A 1 2.56 29.17 -23.66
N ILE A 2 3.75 28.61 -23.66
CA ILE A 2 3.99 27.25 -24.12
C ILE A 2 3.51 26.38 -22.96
N GLU A 3 2.40 25.65 -23.14
CA GLU A 3 2.00 24.60 -22.20
C GLU A 3 3.08 23.51 -22.21
N ILE A 4 3.91 23.48 -21.19
CA ILE A 4 4.83 22.38 -20.93
C ILE A 4 3.94 21.23 -20.47
N LYS A 5 3.59 20.32 -21.38
CA LYS A 5 2.97 19.05 -20.98
C LYS A 5 3.90 18.33 -20.02
N PRO A 6 3.41 17.87 -18.86
CA PRO A 6 4.24 17.09 -17.95
C PRO A 6 4.81 15.87 -18.69
N TYR A 7 6.10 15.62 -18.52
CA TYR A 7 6.75 14.43 -19.07
C TYR A 7 6.16 13.19 -18.39
N ILE A 8 5.69 12.25 -19.21
CA ILE A 8 5.12 10.99 -18.72
C ILE A 8 6.21 9.92 -18.81
N GLU A 9 6.62 9.38 -17.68
CA GLU A 9 7.59 8.28 -17.62
C GLU A 9 6.95 6.96 -18.07
N HIS A 10 7.70 6.14 -18.79
CA HIS A 10 7.29 4.82 -19.26
C HIS A 10 8.11 3.73 -18.57
N ALA A 11 7.43 2.69 -18.11
CA ALA A 11 8.05 1.61 -17.35
C ALA A 11 7.89 0.23 -17.97
N VAL A 12 8.90 -0.59 -17.70
CA VAL A 12 8.84 -2.05 -17.84
C VAL A 12 8.69 -2.67 -16.47
N LEU A 13 7.75 -3.62 -16.32
CA LEU A 13 7.50 -4.35 -15.09
C LEU A 13 8.14 -5.73 -15.15
N VAL A 14 8.78 -6.16 -14.06
CA VAL A 14 9.50 -7.44 -13.99
C VAL A 14 9.04 -8.22 -12.74
N GLY A 15 8.63 -9.49 -12.97
CA GLY A 15 8.23 -10.41 -11.90
C GLY A 15 8.83 -11.79 -12.07
N LEU A 16 9.00 -12.53 -10.97
CA LEU A 16 9.44 -13.91 -10.99
C LEU A 16 8.29 -14.89 -10.74
N ILE A 17 8.35 -16.01 -11.44
CA ILE A 17 7.52 -17.19 -11.18
C ILE A 17 8.39 -18.15 -10.40
N THR A 18 8.01 -18.45 -9.15
CA THR A 18 8.71 -19.37 -8.26
C THR A 18 7.79 -20.51 -7.82
N PRO A 19 8.30 -21.59 -7.19
CA PRO A 19 7.44 -22.64 -6.64
C PRO A 19 6.37 -22.11 -5.67
N ASP A 20 6.69 -21.08 -4.90
CA ASP A 20 5.75 -20.46 -3.94
C ASP A 20 4.85 -19.38 -4.58
N GLN A 21 5.19 -18.93 -5.78
CA GLN A 21 4.50 -17.87 -6.53
C GLN A 21 4.22 -18.35 -7.97
N PRO A 22 3.15 -19.12 -8.21
CA PRO A 22 2.79 -19.65 -9.54
C PRO A 22 2.46 -18.51 -10.51
N GLU A 23 2.39 -18.86 -11.80
CA GLU A 23 2.23 -17.90 -12.89
C GLU A 23 0.97 -17.03 -12.76
N GLU A 24 -0.15 -17.61 -12.32
CA GLU A 24 -1.41 -16.87 -12.09
C GLU A 24 -1.23 -15.78 -11.04
N ARG A 25 -0.64 -16.11 -9.89
CA ARG A 25 -0.32 -15.14 -8.84
C ARG A 25 0.68 -14.09 -9.32
N THR A 26 1.69 -14.49 -10.09
CA THR A 26 2.65 -13.52 -10.65
C THR A 26 1.98 -12.53 -11.58
N ARG A 27 1.00 -12.96 -12.37
CA ARG A 27 0.22 -12.07 -13.26
C ARG A 27 -0.56 -11.04 -12.45
N GLU A 28 -1.29 -11.48 -11.43
CA GLU A 28 -2.04 -10.58 -10.54
C GLU A 28 -1.12 -9.60 -9.80
N TYR A 29 0.04 -10.08 -9.38
CA TYR A 29 1.04 -9.24 -8.72
C TYR A 29 1.59 -8.16 -9.64
N LEU A 30 1.76 -8.48 -10.92
CA LEU A 30 2.13 -7.50 -11.93
C LEU A 30 0.97 -6.57 -12.31
N ASP A 31 -0.30 -7.00 -12.18
CA ASP A 31 -1.47 -6.13 -12.33
C ASP A 31 -1.51 -5.09 -11.20
N GLU A 32 -1.27 -5.52 -9.98
CA GLU A 32 -1.17 -4.61 -8.83
C GLU A 32 0.02 -3.66 -8.95
N LEU A 33 1.19 -4.15 -9.41
CA LEU A 33 2.37 -3.31 -9.67
C LEU A 33 2.10 -2.29 -10.79
N ALA A 34 1.39 -2.68 -11.84
CA ALA A 34 0.97 -1.77 -12.90
C ALA A 34 0.04 -0.66 -12.36
N PHE A 35 -0.88 -1.01 -11.48
CA PHE A 35 -1.76 -0.04 -10.84
C PHE A 35 -1.01 0.89 -9.87
N LEU A 36 0.03 0.39 -9.18
CA LEU A 36 0.95 1.25 -8.40
C LEU A 36 1.68 2.24 -9.31
N ALA A 37 2.24 1.78 -10.42
CA ALA A 37 2.94 2.63 -11.40
C ALA A 37 2.01 3.73 -11.94
N ASP A 38 0.80 3.37 -12.36
CA ASP A 38 -0.23 4.33 -12.82
C ASP A 38 -0.60 5.34 -11.72
N THR A 39 -0.72 4.88 -10.48
CA THR A 39 -0.99 5.76 -9.31
C THR A 39 0.13 6.80 -9.12
N HIS A 40 1.38 6.44 -9.39
CA HIS A 40 2.52 7.36 -9.39
C HIS A 40 2.53 8.32 -10.58
N GLY A 41 1.89 7.95 -11.69
CA GLY A 41 1.91 8.66 -12.97
C GLY A 41 2.90 8.08 -13.97
N ILE A 42 3.37 6.85 -13.75
CA ILE A 42 4.25 6.10 -14.64
C ILE A 42 3.40 5.14 -15.48
N VAL A 43 3.55 5.15 -16.80
CA VAL A 43 2.80 4.28 -17.70
C VAL A 43 3.53 2.94 -17.91
N PRO A 44 2.96 1.81 -17.44
CA PRO A 44 3.55 0.50 -17.69
C PRO A 44 3.29 0.04 -19.12
N VAL A 45 4.33 -0.19 -19.91
CA VAL A 45 4.23 -0.54 -21.33
C VAL A 45 4.50 -2.01 -21.64
N LYS A 46 5.27 -2.71 -20.81
CA LYS A 46 5.62 -4.11 -21.00
C LYS A 46 5.84 -4.82 -19.68
N ARG A 47 5.47 -6.10 -19.64
CA ARG A 47 5.72 -7.00 -18.51
C ARG A 47 6.67 -8.10 -18.93
N PHE A 48 7.64 -8.39 -18.08
CA PHE A 48 8.55 -9.51 -18.24
C PHE A 48 8.42 -10.45 -17.05
N THR A 49 8.32 -11.73 -17.33
CA THR A 49 8.31 -12.77 -16.31
C THR A 49 9.43 -13.77 -16.60
N GLN A 50 9.95 -14.38 -15.56
CA GLN A 50 10.89 -15.48 -15.66
C GLN A 50 10.59 -16.52 -14.60
N ARG A 51 10.67 -17.81 -14.97
CA ARG A 51 10.56 -18.92 -14.02
C ARG A 51 11.93 -19.24 -13.47
N LEU A 52 12.09 -19.13 -12.15
CA LEU A 52 13.30 -19.48 -11.41
C LEU A 52 12.89 -20.10 -10.07
N ASP A 53 13.65 -21.08 -9.59
CA ASP A 53 13.42 -21.64 -8.25
C ASP A 53 13.75 -20.62 -7.15
N GLN A 54 14.76 -19.78 -7.38
CA GLN A 54 15.15 -18.69 -6.49
C GLN A 54 15.64 -17.49 -7.30
N PRO A 55 15.44 -16.24 -6.79
CA PRO A 55 15.97 -15.05 -7.42
C PRO A 55 17.49 -15.11 -7.56
N ASN A 56 18.01 -14.63 -8.70
CA ASN A 56 19.45 -14.51 -8.87
C ASN A 56 20.03 -13.49 -7.88
N THR A 57 21.06 -13.89 -7.15
CA THR A 57 21.68 -13.08 -6.09
C THR A 57 22.40 -11.84 -6.62
N ALA A 58 22.76 -11.80 -7.90
CA ALA A 58 23.47 -10.69 -8.53
C ALA A 58 22.56 -9.75 -9.29
N THR A 59 21.53 -10.27 -9.99
CA THR A 59 20.71 -9.52 -10.96
C THR A 59 19.21 -9.75 -10.81
N TYR A 60 18.78 -10.51 -9.79
CA TYR A 60 17.39 -10.89 -9.54
C TYR A 60 16.84 -11.83 -10.64
N VAL A 61 17.00 -11.50 -11.91
CA VAL A 61 16.68 -12.33 -13.10
C VAL A 61 17.94 -12.98 -13.66
N GLY A 62 17.78 -14.02 -14.48
CA GLY A 62 18.89 -14.64 -15.20
C GLY A 62 19.43 -13.73 -16.33
N GLU A 63 20.67 -14.00 -16.77
CA GLU A 63 21.37 -13.19 -17.78
C GLU A 63 20.60 -13.09 -19.10
N GLY A 64 20.00 -14.20 -19.58
CA GLY A 64 19.22 -14.21 -20.82
C GLY A 64 17.98 -13.31 -20.74
N LYS A 65 17.27 -13.30 -19.59
CA LYS A 65 16.12 -12.42 -19.40
C LYS A 65 16.55 -10.95 -19.26
N LEU A 66 17.66 -10.71 -18.60
CA LEU A 66 18.23 -9.36 -18.50
C LEU A 66 18.60 -8.79 -19.87
N GLU A 67 19.19 -9.60 -20.74
CA GLU A 67 19.50 -9.19 -22.12
C GLU A 67 18.22 -8.97 -22.94
N GLU A 68 17.18 -9.79 -22.77
CA GLU A 68 15.87 -9.59 -23.40
C GLU A 68 15.27 -8.23 -23.01
N ILE A 69 15.29 -7.87 -21.71
CA ILE A 69 14.83 -6.57 -21.20
C ILE A 69 15.66 -5.44 -21.82
N ARG A 70 16.97 -5.59 -21.85
CA ARG A 70 17.90 -4.61 -22.41
C ARG A 70 17.63 -4.38 -23.90
N GLN A 71 17.48 -5.43 -24.70
CA GLN A 71 17.18 -5.34 -26.13
C GLN A 71 15.83 -4.67 -26.39
N TYR A 72 14.82 -4.95 -25.56
CA TYR A 72 13.54 -4.26 -25.66
C TYR A 72 13.67 -2.75 -25.41
N ILE A 73 14.43 -2.34 -24.40
CA ILE A 73 14.66 -0.93 -24.08
C ILE A 73 15.40 -0.23 -25.25
N ILE A 74 16.44 -0.87 -25.80
CA ILE A 74 17.20 -0.34 -26.93
C ILE A 74 16.32 -0.21 -28.19
N GLY A 75 15.47 -1.21 -28.47
CA GLY A 75 14.57 -1.21 -29.61
C GLY A 75 13.52 -0.08 -29.55
N ARG A 76 13.10 0.33 -28.37
CA ARG A 76 12.17 1.45 -28.22
C ARG A 76 12.80 2.83 -28.35
N GLU A 77 14.07 2.97 -28.14
CA GLU A 77 14.79 4.23 -28.39
C GLU A 77 15.04 4.49 -29.86
N ASN A 78 15.18 3.42 -30.68
CA ASN A 78 15.50 3.51 -32.09
C ASN A 78 14.55 2.61 -32.92
N PRO A 79 13.24 2.91 -32.96
CA PRO A 79 12.31 2.08 -33.71
C PRO A 79 12.61 2.17 -35.23
N PRO A 80 12.59 1.04 -35.96
CA PRO A 80 12.86 1.01 -37.41
C PRO A 80 11.75 1.71 -38.22
N SER A 81 10.58 1.93 -37.65
CA SER A 81 9.46 2.66 -38.28
C SER A 81 8.57 3.22 -37.20
N PRO A 82 8.53 4.53 -36.96
CA PRO A 82 7.80 5.08 -35.83
C PRO A 82 6.30 5.08 -36.08
N SER A 83 5.55 4.27 -35.28
CA SER A 83 4.16 4.54 -35.00
C SER A 83 4.03 5.49 -33.80
N PRO A 84 3.05 6.39 -33.76
CA PRO A 84 2.94 7.40 -32.70
C PRO A 84 2.92 6.84 -31.27
N ASP A 85 2.45 5.60 -31.08
CA ASP A 85 2.33 4.95 -29.77
C ASP A 85 3.60 4.17 -29.34
N GLU A 86 4.55 3.95 -30.28
CA GLU A 86 5.78 3.18 -30.03
C GLU A 86 7.02 4.05 -29.72
N LEU A 87 6.85 5.36 -29.75
CA LEU A 87 7.98 6.33 -29.74
C LEU A 87 8.49 6.73 -28.34
N SER A 88 7.84 6.29 -27.26
CA SER A 88 8.28 6.72 -25.94
C SER A 88 9.42 5.83 -25.43
N PRO A 89 10.57 6.41 -25.07
CA PRO A 89 11.66 5.67 -24.45
C PRO A 89 11.22 5.06 -23.12
N ILE A 90 11.94 4.04 -22.67
CA ILE A 90 11.73 3.48 -21.33
C ILE A 90 12.60 4.26 -20.34
N ASP A 91 11.95 4.81 -19.32
CA ASP A 91 12.60 5.60 -18.28
C ASP A 91 12.92 4.78 -17.04
N VAL A 92 12.07 3.77 -16.75
CA VAL A 92 12.12 3.01 -15.49
C VAL A 92 11.90 1.52 -15.73
N VAL A 93 12.66 0.69 -15.01
CA VAL A 93 12.39 -0.75 -14.85
C VAL A 93 12.00 -1.01 -13.42
N ILE A 94 10.80 -1.56 -13.22
CA ILE A 94 10.19 -1.76 -11.88
C ILE A 94 10.11 -3.26 -11.60
N PHE A 95 10.71 -3.68 -10.50
CA PHE A 95 10.67 -5.07 -10.01
C PHE A 95 9.62 -5.23 -8.93
N ASP A 96 8.86 -6.35 -8.98
CA ASP A 96 7.77 -6.62 -8.01
C ASP A 96 8.27 -7.00 -6.61
N ASP A 97 9.50 -7.46 -6.48
CA ASP A 97 10.11 -7.80 -5.21
C ASP A 97 11.15 -6.77 -4.80
N GLU A 98 11.46 -6.74 -3.49
CA GLU A 98 12.52 -5.90 -2.96
C GLU A 98 13.89 -6.34 -3.49
N LEU A 99 14.64 -5.40 -4.03
CA LEU A 99 15.98 -5.62 -4.55
C LEU A 99 17.06 -5.27 -3.51
N SER A 100 18.06 -6.12 -3.41
CA SER A 100 19.26 -5.78 -2.64
C SER A 100 20.03 -4.63 -3.30
N PRO A 101 20.81 -3.85 -2.54
CA PRO A 101 21.65 -2.78 -3.10
C PRO A 101 22.64 -3.26 -4.17
N ARG A 102 23.06 -4.53 -4.09
CA ARG A 102 23.94 -5.17 -5.08
C ARG A 102 23.20 -5.44 -6.39
N GLN A 103 21.96 -5.96 -6.30
CA GLN A 103 21.13 -6.24 -7.48
C GLN A 103 20.80 -4.96 -8.24
N ILE A 104 20.35 -3.90 -7.55
CA ILE A 104 20.06 -2.61 -8.19
C ILE A 104 21.27 -2.12 -8.98
N ARG A 105 22.45 -2.08 -8.37
CA ARG A 105 23.68 -1.63 -9.03
C ARG A 105 24.06 -2.45 -10.26
N ASN A 106 23.93 -3.77 -10.16
CA ASN A 106 24.28 -4.66 -11.27
C ASN A 106 23.28 -4.51 -12.42
N LEU A 107 21.99 -4.38 -12.11
CA LEU A 107 20.93 -4.15 -13.07
C LEU A 107 21.09 -2.80 -13.79
N GLU A 108 21.30 -1.71 -13.03
CA GLU A 108 21.56 -0.39 -13.61
C GLU A 108 22.79 -0.40 -14.52
N LYS A 109 23.88 -1.03 -14.07
CA LYS A 109 25.09 -1.16 -14.87
C LYS A 109 24.83 -1.95 -16.16
N ALA A 110 24.11 -3.07 -16.08
CA ALA A 110 23.84 -3.91 -17.25
C ALA A 110 22.88 -3.22 -18.24
N ILE A 111 21.83 -2.56 -17.76
CA ILE A 111 20.82 -1.89 -18.58
C ILE A 111 21.39 -0.61 -19.23
N ASN A 112 22.17 0.18 -18.48
CA ASN A 112 22.66 1.49 -18.92
C ASN A 112 24.03 1.43 -19.60
N HIS A 113 24.71 0.27 -19.60
CA HIS A 113 26.03 0.15 -20.22
C HIS A 113 25.91 0.08 -21.76
N ARG A 114 26.26 1.18 -22.42
CA ARG A 114 26.29 1.32 -23.88
C ARG A 114 27.58 1.99 -24.32
N GLU A 115 28.13 1.53 -25.46
CA GLU A 115 29.41 2.05 -25.97
C GLU A 115 29.30 3.51 -26.47
N LYS A 116 28.14 3.92 -26.98
CA LYS A 116 28.00 5.24 -27.65
C LYS A 116 27.12 6.25 -26.93
N HIS A 117 26.09 5.82 -26.25
CA HIS A 117 25.18 6.68 -25.48
C HIS A 117 24.68 5.94 -24.24
N PRO A 118 25.11 6.31 -23.04
CA PRO A 118 24.58 5.70 -21.83
C PRO A 118 23.09 6.03 -21.70
N ALA A 119 22.24 5.00 -21.58
CA ALA A 119 20.86 5.19 -21.20
C ALA A 119 20.81 5.68 -19.76
N ASN A 120 19.77 6.41 -19.42
CA ASN A 120 19.51 6.85 -18.04
C ASN A 120 18.24 6.20 -17.51
N VAL A 121 18.13 4.88 -17.67
CA VAL A 121 16.99 4.11 -17.18
C VAL A 121 17.18 3.85 -15.70
N ARG A 122 16.20 4.27 -14.90
CA ARG A 122 16.17 3.99 -13.46
C ARG A 122 15.77 2.55 -13.21
N VAL A 123 16.38 1.92 -12.22
CA VAL A 123 15.95 0.61 -11.71
C VAL A 123 15.40 0.81 -10.32
N ILE A 124 14.14 0.55 -10.15
CA ILE A 124 13.46 0.64 -8.86
C ILE A 124 12.75 -0.68 -8.53
N ASP A 125 12.51 -0.89 -7.26
CA ASP A 125 11.71 -1.97 -6.77
C ASP A 125 10.34 -1.48 -6.27
N ARG A 126 9.47 -2.42 -5.94
CA ARG A 126 8.14 -2.15 -5.40
C ARG A 126 8.19 -1.22 -4.19
N THR A 127 9.18 -1.38 -3.32
CA THR A 127 9.34 -0.58 -2.10
C THR A 127 9.64 0.87 -2.41
N ILE A 128 10.56 1.15 -3.34
CA ILE A 128 10.86 2.52 -3.79
C ILE A 128 9.62 3.15 -4.42
N LEU A 129 8.91 2.43 -5.28
CA LEU A 129 7.69 2.93 -5.91
C LEU A 129 6.62 3.32 -4.88
N ILE A 130 6.38 2.48 -3.87
CA ILE A 130 5.44 2.78 -2.79
C ILE A 130 5.89 4.03 -2.01
N LEU A 131 7.18 4.14 -1.69
CA LEU A 131 7.73 5.31 -1.01
C LEU A 131 7.58 6.59 -1.82
N GLU A 132 7.81 6.55 -3.14
CA GLU A 132 7.63 7.68 -4.04
C GLU A 132 6.15 8.11 -4.12
N ILE A 133 5.20 7.16 -4.19
CA ILE A 133 3.76 7.44 -4.10
C ILE A 133 3.43 8.14 -2.78
N PHE A 134 4.00 7.66 -1.67
CA PHE A 134 3.76 8.26 -0.36
C PHE A 134 4.34 9.67 -0.24
N LEU A 135 5.52 9.92 -0.80
CA LEU A 135 6.10 11.28 -0.85
C LEU A 135 5.20 12.27 -1.62
N GLN A 136 4.57 11.81 -2.71
CA GLN A 136 3.62 12.64 -3.47
C GLN A 136 2.30 12.89 -2.72
N ARG A 137 1.83 11.90 -1.94
CA ARG A 137 0.52 11.92 -1.28
C ARG A 137 0.52 12.52 0.11
N ALA A 138 1.66 12.59 0.80
CA ALA A 138 1.78 13.14 2.14
C ALA A 138 1.43 14.63 2.15
N GLN A 139 0.39 15.01 2.89
CA GLN A 139 -0.07 16.39 2.99
C GLN A 139 0.34 17.03 4.31
N THR A 140 0.17 16.29 5.42
CA THR A 140 0.52 16.81 6.75
C THR A 140 2.03 16.85 6.96
N SER A 141 2.50 17.79 7.79
CA SER A 141 3.92 17.86 8.18
C SER A 141 4.40 16.55 8.80
N TYR A 142 3.54 15.89 9.57
CA TYR A 142 3.83 14.61 10.20
C TYR A 142 4.07 13.51 9.16
N ALA A 143 3.12 13.29 8.24
CA ALA A 143 3.26 12.29 7.20
C ALA A 143 4.48 12.56 6.30
N LYS A 144 4.73 13.83 5.93
CA LYS A 144 5.92 14.22 5.16
C LYS A 144 7.21 13.83 5.86
N THR A 145 7.33 14.17 7.16
CA THR A 145 8.51 13.84 7.96
C THR A 145 8.71 12.34 8.10
N GLN A 146 7.63 11.57 8.29
CA GLN A 146 7.68 10.10 8.37
C GLN A 146 8.13 9.47 7.05
N VAL A 147 7.49 9.85 5.95
CA VAL A 147 7.79 9.27 4.62
C VAL A 147 9.20 9.66 4.19
N GLU A 148 9.62 10.92 4.40
CA GLU A 148 10.98 11.36 4.12
C GLU A 148 12.00 10.53 4.91
N MET A 149 11.76 10.31 6.19
CA MET A 149 12.64 9.48 7.01
C MET A 149 12.71 8.04 6.50
N ALA A 150 11.57 7.41 6.21
CA ALA A 150 11.51 6.05 5.67
C ALA A 150 12.23 5.94 4.32
N HIS A 151 12.01 6.88 3.43
CA HIS A 151 12.66 6.95 2.12
C HIS A 151 14.19 7.06 2.27
N LEU A 152 14.67 7.95 3.11
CA LEU A 152 16.10 8.13 3.36
C LEU A 152 16.73 6.88 4.02
N GLN A 153 16.03 6.24 4.95
CA GLN A 153 16.49 4.99 5.58
C GLN A 153 16.60 3.86 4.55
N TYR A 154 15.62 3.74 3.66
CA TYR A 154 15.62 2.73 2.61
C TYR A 154 16.70 2.98 1.56
N MET A 155 16.90 4.24 1.21
CA MET A 155 17.91 4.65 0.22
C MET A 155 19.34 4.61 0.76
N LEU A 156 19.56 4.84 2.06
CA LEU A 156 20.90 4.95 2.65
C LEU A 156 21.85 3.77 2.30
N PRO A 157 21.47 2.48 2.42
CA PRO A 157 22.31 1.37 2.01
C PRO A 157 22.46 1.25 0.49
N ARG A 158 21.56 1.86 -0.30
CA ARG A 158 21.51 1.83 -1.76
C ARG A 158 22.32 2.94 -2.43
N LEU A 159 22.67 3.99 -1.70
CA LEU A 159 23.40 5.17 -2.19
C LEU A 159 24.86 4.93 -2.57
N THR A 160 25.41 3.76 -2.33
CA THR A 160 26.84 3.50 -2.47
C THR A 160 27.42 3.70 -3.88
N ARG A 161 26.63 4.04 -4.92
CA ARG A 161 27.10 4.44 -6.26
C ARG A 161 26.06 5.13 -7.17
N MET A 162 24.84 5.45 -6.72
CA MET A 162 23.90 6.19 -7.58
C MET A 162 24.41 7.58 -7.98
N TRP A 163 25.29 8.18 -7.19
CA TRP A 163 25.83 9.52 -7.40
C TRP A 163 27.00 9.59 -8.38
N SER A 164 27.57 8.47 -8.79
CA SER A 164 28.61 8.49 -9.82
C SER A 164 28.10 8.96 -11.19
N HIS A 165 26.78 9.02 -11.40
CA HIS A 165 26.16 9.58 -12.60
C HIS A 165 26.03 11.11 -12.57
N LEU A 166 25.82 11.71 -11.41
CA LEU A 166 25.76 13.17 -11.27
C LEU A 166 27.14 13.84 -11.41
N ASP A 167 28.22 13.16 -11.02
CA ASP A 167 29.58 13.66 -11.20
C ASP A 167 30.02 13.70 -12.67
N ARG A 168 29.48 12.81 -13.53
CA ARG A 168 29.79 12.83 -14.98
C ARG A 168 29.08 13.97 -15.72
N GLN A 169 27.95 14.48 -15.20
CA GLN A 169 27.25 15.65 -15.76
C GLN A 169 27.97 16.99 -15.45
N ARG A 170 28.83 17.02 -14.41
CA ARG A 170 29.59 18.22 -14.04
C ARG A 170 31.02 18.22 -14.60
N GLY A 171 31.23 17.80 -15.83
CA GLY A 171 32.43 17.91 -16.65
C GLY A 171 33.69 18.42 -15.92
N GLY A 172 34.49 17.53 -15.38
CA GLY A 172 35.76 17.86 -14.77
C GLY A 172 36.69 16.67 -14.78
N GLY A 173 37.57 16.57 -15.79
CA GLY A 173 38.62 15.59 -15.82
C GLY A 173 39.59 15.77 -14.67
N GLY A 174 39.80 14.72 -13.90
CA GLY A 174 40.79 14.67 -12.85
C GLY A 174 40.84 13.27 -12.22
N THR A 175 41.93 12.59 -12.42
CA THR A 175 42.34 11.34 -11.79
C THR A 175 42.36 11.45 -10.28
N ASN A 176 41.23 11.10 -9.63
CA ASN A 176 41.19 10.96 -8.15
C ASN A 176 40.33 9.78 -7.72
N ARG A 177 40.93 8.58 -7.71
CA ARG A 177 40.32 7.38 -7.16
C ARG A 177 40.02 7.47 -5.63
N GLY A 178 40.60 8.45 -4.92
CA GLY A 178 40.40 8.66 -3.48
C GLY A 178 39.29 9.66 -3.12
N MET A 179 38.90 10.59 -4.03
CA MET A 179 37.84 11.57 -3.76
C MET A 179 36.43 10.99 -3.84
N GLY A 180 36.19 9.97 -4.66
CA GLY A 180 34.88 9.33 -4.79
C GLY A 180 34.44 8.59 -3.53
N GLU A 181 35.35 7.96 -2.78
CA GLU A 181 35.03 7.29 -1.51
C GLU A 181 34.74 8.29 -0.40
N THR A 182 35.52 9.34 -0.30
CA THR A 182 35.30 10.42 0.71
C THR A 182 34.00 11.19 0.47
N GLN A 183 33.58 11.36 -0.79
CA GLN A 183 32.31 12.03 -1.12
C GLN A 183 31.11 11.18 -0.76
N ILE A 184 31.14 9.86 -1.04
CA ILE A 184 30.12 8.91 -0.62
C ILE A 184 29.97 8.87 0.90
N GLU A 185 31.09 8.90 1.63
CA GLU A 185 31.06 8.93 3.09
C GLU A 185 30.49 10.26 3.62
N ALA A 186 30.83 11.37 2.98
CA ALA A 186 30.24 12.67 3.31
C ALA A 186 28.72 12.69 3.08
N ASP A 187 28.26 12.17 1.96
CA ASP A 187 26.83 12.08 1.61
C ASP A 187 26.08 11.15 2.60
N LYS A 188 26.63 10.00 2.93
CA LYS A 188 26.07 9.11 3.97
C LYS A 188 25.96 9.83 5.32
N ARG A 189 26.95 10.62 5.68
CA ARG A 189 26.95 11.39 6.93
C ARG A 189 25.84 12.46 6.91
N VAL A 190 25.69 13.19 5.80
CA VAL A 190 24.64 14.21 5.64
C VAL A 190 23.26 13.58 5.75
N ILE A 191 23.03 12.44 5.08
CA ILE A 191 21.76 11.71 5.15
C ILE A 191 21.54 11.14 6.55
N GLY A 192 22.57 10.60 7.20
CA GLY A 192 22.48 10.12 8.58
C GLY A 192 22.10 11.26 9.55
N GLN A 193 22.67 12.45 9.37
CA GLN A 193 22.28 13.64 10.13
C GLN A 193 20.83 14.06 9.85
N ARG A 194 20.40 14.03 8.59
CA ARG A 194 19.01 14.34 8.23
C ARG A 194 18.03 13.35 8.87
N ILE A 195 18.32 12.04 8.83
CA ILE A 195 17.51 11.00 9.50
C ILE A 195 17.43 11.26 11.01
N ALA A 196 18.55 11.65 11.65
CA ALA A 196 18.55 11.96 13.08
C ALA A 196 17.67 13.17 13.41
N LEU A 197 17.74 14.24 12.60
CA LEU A 197 16.88 15.42 12.75
C LEU A 197 15.40 15.08 12.58
N LEU A 198 15.05 14.34 11.53
CA LEU A 198 13.67 13.91 11.28
C LEU A 198 13.14 13.04 12.44
N ARG A 199 13.97 12.17 12.99
CA ARG A 199 13.60 11.35 14.16
C ARG A 199 13.29 12.19 15.40
N GLU A 200 14.06 13.24 15.66
CA GLU A 200 13.79 14.15 16.78
C GLU A 200 12.52 15.01 16.52
N GLU A 201 12.30 15.40 15.29
CA GLU A 201 11.07 16.11 14.89
C GLU A 201 9.84 15.23 15.09
N LEU A 202 9.86 13.97 14.64
CA LEU A 202 8.80 13.01 14.87
C LEU A 202 8.50 12.79 16.35
N LYS A 203 9.53 12.64 17.20
CA LYS A 203 9.32 12.52 18.65
C LYS A 203 8.60 13.71 19.26
N LYS A 204 8.86 14.93 18.76
CA LYS A 204 8.15 16.14 19.23
C LYS A 204 6.68 16.13 18.81
N ILE A 205 6.43 15.78 17.54
CA ILE A 205 5.07 15.69 17.01
C ILE A 205 4.28 14.57 17.73
N ASP A 206 4.88 13.40 17.96
CA ASP A 206 4.25 12.28 18.69
C ASP A 206 3.79 12.69 20.10
N ARG A 207 4.62 13.47 20.82
CA ARG A 207 4.23 13.99 22.14
C ARG A 207 3.04 14.94 22.06
N GLN A 208 3.02 15.82 21.06
CA GLN A 208 1.90 16.74 20.84
C GLN A 208 0.62 15.97 20.48
N MET A 209 0.72 14.98 19.58
CA MET A 209 -0.41 14.14 19.20
C MET A 209 -0.92 13.30 20.37
N ALA A 210 -0.04 12.74 21.20
CA ALA A 210 -0.44 12.02 22.41
C ALA A 210 -1.25 12.89 23.36
N THR A 211 -0.85 14.15 23.57
CA THR A 211 -1.60 15.11 24.38
C THR A 211 -2.97 15.43 23.75
N GLN A 212 -3.02 15.66 22.44
CA GLN A 212 -4.30 15.89 21.74
C GLN A 212 -5.23 14.68 21.80
N ARG A 213 -4.68 13.46 21.71
CA ARG A 213 -5.46 12.20 21.82
C ARG A 213 -6.08 12.03 23.20
N GLN A 214 -5.37 12.42 24.26
CA GLN A 214 -5.93 12.39 25.63
C GLN A 214 -7.14 13.32 25.77
N HIS A 215 -7.18 14.42 25.04
CA HIS A 215 -8.31 15.37 25.05
C HIS A 215 -9.48 14.98 24.16
N ARG A 216 -9.36 13.94 23.29
CA ARG A 216 -10.47 13.48 22.42
C ARG A 216 -11.64 12.82 23.17
N GLY A 217 -11.61 12.81 24.47
CA GLY A 217 -12.76 12.49 25.33
C GLY A 217 -13.06 10.99 25.46
N LYS A 218 -14.25 10.73 25.95
CA LYS A 218 -14.76 9.41 26.37
C LYS A 218 -15.46 8.64 25.22
N MET A 219 -15.35 9.09 23.97
CA MET A 219 -16.04 8.46 22.83
C MET A 219 -15.35 7.15 22.42
N VAL A 220 -16.16 6.18 21.97
CA VAL A 220 -15.67 4.95 21.37
C VAL A 220 -14.92 5.27 20.07
N ARG A 221 -13.77 4.63 19.85
CA ARG A 221 -12.92 4.81 18.67
C ARG A 221 -13.10 3.63 17.74
N VAL A 222 -13.51 3.92 16.52
CA VAL A 222 -13.72 2.93 15.46
C VAL A 222 -12.75 3.22 14.34
N ALA A 223 -11.97 2.24 13.90
CA ALA A 223 -11.03 2.40 12.78
C ALA A 223 -11.45 1.54 11.58
N LEU A 224 -11.48 2.16 10.40
CA LEU A 224 -11.63 1.47 9.12
C LEU A 224 -10.27 0.90 8.72
N VAL A 225 -10.18 -0.39 8.51
CA VAL A 225 -8.99 -1.11 8.07
C VAL A 225 -9.32 -1.95 6.84
N GLY A 226 -8.33 -2.29 6.05
CA GLY A 226 -8.54 -3.11 4.86
C GLY A 226 -7.50 -2.81 3.79
N TYR A 227 -7.50 -3.62 2.76
CA TYR A 227 -6.58 -3.50 1.64
C TYR A 227 -6.74 -2.15 0.91
N THR A 228 -5.78 -1.78 0.06
CA THR A 228 -5.92 -0.58 -0.78
C THR A 228 -7.09 -0.72 -1.74
N ASN A 229 -7.78 0.39 -2.01
CA ASN A 229 -8.89 0.47 -2.98
C ASN A 229 -10.14 -0.41 -2.69
N VAL A 230 -10.32 -0.92 -1.46
CA VAL A 230 -11.52 -1.68 -1.07
C VAL A 230 -12.76 -0.80 -0.79
N GLY A 231 -12.59 0.52 -0.79
CA GLY A 231 -13.69 1.48 -0.57
C GLY A 231 -13.80 2.03 0.85
N LYS A 232 -12.72 2.02 1.66
CA LYS A 232 -12.71 2.59 3.04
C LYS A 232 -13.15 4.03 3.09
N SER A 233 -12.52 4.90 2.30
CA SER A 233 -12.83 6.34 2.26
C SER A 233 -14.25 6.62 1.73
N THR A 234 -14.73 5.81 0.77
CA THR A 234 -16.11 5.86 0.29
C THR A 234 -17.08 5.53 1.42
N LEU A 235 -16.80 4.46 2.17
CA LEU A 235 -17.61 4.05 3.32
C LEU A 235 -17.59 5.12 4.42
N MET A 236 -16.43 5.70 4.70
CA MET A 236 -16.33 6.81 5.66
C MET A 236 -17.22 7.99 5.26
N ASN A 237 -17.24 8.37 3.98
CA ASN A 237 -18.09 9.45 3.50
C ASN A 237 -19.57 9.15 3.67
N LEU A 238 -20.00 7.93 3.38
CA LEU A 238 -21.38 7.49 3.56
C LEU A 238 -21.82 7.53 5.02
N LEU A 239 -20.95 7.06 5.93
CA LEU A 239 -21.25 7.01 7.36
C LEU A 239 -21.21 8.38 8.02
N SER A 240 -20.30 9.26 7.60
CA SER A 240 -20.12 10.60 8.18
C SER A 240 -20.99 11.70 7.56
N LYS A 241 -21.78 11.39 6.52
CA LYS A 241 -22.59 12.35 5.76
C LYS A 241 -21.78 13.56 5.26
N SER A 242 -20.54 13.33 4.85
CA SER A 242 -19.62 14.38 4.42
C SER A 242 -18.95 13.98 3.11
N ASP A 243 -18.69 14.98 2.26
CA ASP A 243 -18.01 14.78 0.99
C ASP A 243 -16.50 14.89 1.18
N VAL A 244 -15.81 13.77 1.29
CA VAL A 244 -14.37 13.69 1.11
C VAL A 244 -14.08 13.08 -0.24
N PHE A 245 -13.13 13.66 -0.92
CA PHE A 245 -12.68 13.21 -2.21
C PHE A 245 -12.17 11.75 -2.11
N ALA A 246 -12.89 10.82 -2.71
CA ALA A 246 -12.50 9.42 -2.82
C ALA A 246 -12.03 9.17 -4.26
N GLU A 247 -10.73 9.02 -4.45
CA GLU A 247 -10.14 8.64 -5.74
C GLU A 247 -10.09 7.12 -5.89
N ASN A 248 -10.28 6.64 -7.12
CA ASN A 248 -10.01 5.25 -7.48
C ASN A 248 -8.50 5.06 -7.75
N LYS A 249 -7.68 5.33 -6.75
CA LYS A 249 -6.22 5.18 -6.79
C LYS A 249 -5.73 4.52 -5.51
N LEU A 250 -4.62 3.80 -5.59
CA LEU A 250 -3.99 3.21 -4.41
C LEU A 250 -3.50 4.32 -3.47
N PHE A 251 -3.60 4.09 -2.17
CA PHE A 251 -3.18 5.05 -1.15
C PHE A 251 -3.81 6.44 -1.30
N ALA A 252 -5.08 6.51 -1.69
CA ALA A 252 -5.82 7.78 -1.74
C ALA A 252 -5.82 8.49 -0.39
N THR A 253 -5.84 7.74 0.71
CA THR A 253 -5.70 8.23 2.08
C THR A 253 -4.34 7.78 2.64
N LEU A 254 -3.42 8.71 2.82
CA LEU A 254 -2.15 8.50 3.53
C LEU A 254 -2.20 9.10 4.94
N ASP A 255 -2.83 10.26 5.08
CA ASP A 255 -3.04 10.91 6.36
C ASP A 255 -4.33 10.40 7.02
N THR A 256 -4.24 9.94 8.26
CA THR A 256 -5.40 9.46 8.99
C THR A 256 -6.43 10.57 9.19
N THR A 257 -7.62 10.38 8.70
CA THR A 257 -8.74 11.30 8.91
C THR A 257 -9.63 10.77 10.03
N VAL A 258 -9.79 11.55 11.11
CA VAL A 258 -10.68 11.21 12.24
C VAL A 258 -11.90 12.11 12.21
N ARG A 259 -13.10 11.52 12.28
CA ARG A 259 -14.36 12.24 12.28
C ARG A 259 -15.27 11.80 13.42
N LYS A 260 -15.99 12.75 13.98
CA LYS A 260 -17.09 12.44 14.87
C LYS A 260 -18.31 12.06 14.04
N VAL A 261 -18.79 10.84 14.22
CA VAL A 261 -19.99 10.30 13.59
C VAL A 261 -21.01 10.02 14.66
N THR A 262 -22.28 10.21 14.36
CA THR A 262 -23.40 9.86 15.25
C THR A 262 -24.32 8.92 14.50
N ILE A 263 -24.59 7.77 15.10
CA ILE A 263 -25.63 6.85 14.65
C ILE A 263 -26.71 6.89 15.73
N ASP A 264 -27.91 7.28 15.34
CA ASP A 264 -29.02 7.60 16.26
C ASP A 264 -28.55 8.60 17.35
N ASN A 265 -28.51 8.21 18.62
CA ASN A 265 -28.07 9.03 19.75
C ASN A 265 -26.64 8.71 20.24
N LEU A 266 -25.88 7.86 19.52
CA LEU A 266 -24.57 7.37 19.95
C LEU A 266 -23.44 8.03 19.14
N PRO A 267 -22.71 9.01 19.71
CA PRO A 267 -21.56 9.60 19.07
C PRO A 267 -20.30 8.73 19.27
N PHE A 268 -19.52 8.59 18.21
CA PHE A 268 -18.23 7.89 18.24
C PHE A 268 -17.23 8.56 17.29
N LEU A 269 -15.96 8.21 17.40
CA LEU A 269 -14.92 8.66 16.47
C LEU A 269 -14.67 7.56 15.44
N LEU A 270 -14.77 7.94 14.15
CA LEU A 270 -14.48 7.06 13.03
C LEU A 270 -13.19 7.56 12.37
N SER A 271 -12.20 6.69 12.25
CA SER A 271 -10.91 6.97 11.59
C SER A 271 -10.77 6.16 10.31
N ASP A 272 -10.42 6.84 9.21
CA ASP A 272 -9.95 6.21 7.97
C ASP A 272 -8.44 6.02 8.05
N THR A 273 -7.96 4.82 7.76
CA THR A 273 -6.54 4.50 7.84
C THR A 273 -5.94 4.24 6.46
N VAL A 274 -4.62 4.26 6.39
CA VAL A 274 -3.88 3.87 5.18
C VAL A 274 -4.27 2.46 4.75
N GLY A 275 -4.52 2.27 3.46
CA GLY A 275 -4.79 0.94 2.93
C GLY A 275 -3.57 0.03 3.02
N PHE A 276 -3.80 -1.20 3.46
CA PHE A 276 -2.76 -2.23 3.44
C PHE A 276 -2.51 -2.70 2.01
N ILE A 277 -1.30 -3.16 1.76
CA ILE A 277 -0.88 -3.76 0.50
C ILE A 277 0.08 -4.89 0.81
N ARG A 278 0.14 -5.89 -0.05
CA ARG A 278 1.08 -7.00 0.14
C ARG A 278 2.53 -6.53 -0.01
N LYS A 279 3.45 -7.25 0.59
CA LYS A 279 4.88 -6.91 0.59
C LYS A 279 5.16 -5.48 1.09
N LEU A 280 4.31 -4.97 2.02
CA LEU A 280 4.58 -3.70 2.68
C LEU A 280 5.88 -3.84 3.49
N PRO A 281 6.91 -3.06 3.19
CA PRO A 281 8.19 -3.20 3.88
C PRO A 281 8.05 -2.94 5.39
N HIS A 282 8.70 -3.77 6.22
CA HIS A 282 8.68 -3.62 7.67
C HIS A 282 9.13 -2.23 8.14
N HIS A 283 10.11 -1.64 7.46
CA HIS A 283 10.57 -0.26 7.72
C HIS A 283 9.47 0.79 7.55
N LEU A 284 8.54 0.56 6.60
CA LEU A 284 7.38 1.41 6.41
C LEU A 284 6.35 1.22 7.52
N VAL A 285 6.12 -0.02 7.96
CA VAL A 285 5.22 -0.30 9.09
C VAL A 285 5.70 0.43 10.35
N GLU A 286 7.01 0.42 10.63
CA GLU A 286 7.59 1.20 11.73
C GLU A 286 7.45 2.72 11.53
N SER A 287 7.65 3.19 10.30
CA SER A 287 7.54 4.62 9.98
C SER A 287 6.10 5.11 10.01
N PHE A 288 5.13 4.26 9.67
CA PHE A 288 3.69 4.53 9.77
C PHE A 288 3.09 4.19 11.14
N LYS A 289 3.93 4.02 12.15
CA LYS A 289 3.51 3.64 13.50
C LYS A 289 2.37 4.52 14.03
N SER A 290 2.33 5.80 13.69
CA SER A 290 1.29 6.70 14.18
C SER A 290 -0.03 6.62 13.40
N THR A 291 -0.01 6.37 12.08
CA THR A 291 -1.24 6.08 11.33
C THR A 291 -1.82 4.74 11.76
N LEU A 292 -0.95 3.80 12.12
CA LEU A 292 -1.30 2.52 12.70
C LEU A 292 -1.62 2.61 14.21
N ASP A 293 -1.22 3.68 14.90
CA ASP A 293 -1.62 3.94 16.29
C ASP A 293 -3.13 4.11 16.43
N GLU A 294 -3.83 4.68 15.42
CA GLU A 294 -5.30 4.74 15.44
C GLU A 294 -5.92 3.33 15.38
N VAL A 295 -5.29 2.37 14.70
CA VAL A 295 -5.69 0.95 14.72
C VAL A 295 -5.40 0.32 16.08
N ARG A 296 -4.23 0.60 16.65
CA ARG A 296 -3.81 0.07 17.97
C ARG A 296 -4.68 0.60 19.12
N GLU A 297 -5.10 1.87 19.01
CA GLU A 297 -5.92 2.54 19.99
C GLU A 297 -7.43 2.37 19.77
N ALA A 298 -7.83 1.75 18.65
CA ALA A 298 -9.23 1.49 18.35
C ALA A 298 -9.87 0.55 19.39
N ASP A 299 -11.15 0.78 19.61
CA ASP A 299 -12.02 -0.05 20.43
C ASP A 299 -12.78 -1.07 19.59
N LEU A 300 -12.99 -0.74 18.30
CA LEU A 300 -13.64 -1.58 17.31
C LEU A 300 -12.94 -1.37 15.95
N LEU A 301 -12.68 -2.45 15.23
CA LEU A 301 -12.17 -2.40 13.86
C LEU A 301 -13.30 -2.75 12.88
N ILE A 302 -13.37 -2.01 11.79
CA ILE A 302 -14.19 -2.34 10.63
C ILE A 302 -13.26 -2.75 9.51
N HIS A 303 -13.16 -4.06 9.28
CA HIS A 303 -12.33 -4.62 8.23
C HIS A 303 -13.11 -4.66 6.92
N VAL A 304 -12.78 -3.76 6.01
CA VAL A 304 -13.41 -3.65 4.67
C VAL A 304 -12.66 -4.51 3.68
N VAL A 305 -13.38 -5.38 2.99
CA VAL A 305 -12.87 -6.35 2.01
C VAL A 305 -13.58 -6.15 0.67
N ASP A 306 -12.84 -6.15 -0.42
CA ASP A 306 -13.41 -6.10 -1.77
C ASP A 306 -13.73 -7.50 -2.27
N ILE A 307 -15.01 -7.91 -2.18
CA ILE A 307 -15.43 -9.27 -2.58
C ILE A 307 -15.38 -9.50 -4.09
N SER A 308 -15.37 -8.44 -4.88
CA SER A 308 -15.26 -8.54 -6.34
C SER A 308 -13.85 -8.93 -6.82
N HIS A 309 -12.85 -8.78 -5.94
CA HIS A 309 -11.47 -9.14 -6.28
C HIS A 309 -11.26 -10.66 -6.22
N PRO A 310 -10.66 -11.29 -7.24
CA PRO A 310 -10.47 -12.76 -7.27
C PRO A 310 -9.70 -13.28 -6.04
N ASN A 311 -8.77 -12.55 -5.46
CA ASN A 311 -7.96 -12.91 -4.29
C ASN A 311 -8.33 -12.18 -3.00
N PHE A 312 -9.64 -11.88 -2.78
CA PHE A 312 -10.08 -11.18 -1.58
C PHE A 312 -9.72 -11.92 -0.28
N GLU A 313 -9.65 -13.26 -0.29
CA GLU A 313 -9.27 -14.07 0.86
C GLU A 313 -7.81 -13.87 1.25
N GLU A 314 -6.90 -13.87 0.26
CA GLU A 314 -5.48 -13.56 0.51
C GLU A 314 -5.32 -12.13 1.03
N GLN A 315 -6.03 -11.17 0.43
CA GLN A 315 -6.04 -9.79 0.91
C GLN A 315 -6.58 -9.68 2.35
N TYR A 316 -7.64 -10.43 2.66
CA TYR A 316 -8.18 -10.50 4.01
C TYR A 316 -7.13 -11.03 5.00
N GLU A 317 -6.45 -12.12 4.67
CA GLU A 317 -5.43 -12.73 5.54
C GLU A 317 -4.22 -11.82 5.74
N VAL A 318 -3.73 -11.15 4.69
CA VAL A 318 -2.63 -10.18 4.76
C VAL A 318 -2.99 -9.03 5.72
N VAL A 319 -4.20 -8.51 5.63
CA VAL A 319 -4.66 -7.44 6.51
C VAL A 319 -4.77 -7.93 7.95
N GLU A 320 -5.35 -9.11 8.19
CA GLU A 320 -5.49 -9.70 9.52
C GLU A 320 -4.13 -9.95 10.18
N GLN A 321 -3.18 -10.47 9.44
CA GLN A 321 -1.81 -10.67 9.92
C GLN A 321 -1.15 -9.33 10.27
N THR A 322 -1.27 -8.34 9.39
CA THR A 322 -0.69 -7.01 9.64
C THR A 322 -1.33 -6.32 10.84
N ILE A 323 -2.66 -6.42 11.01
CA ILE A 323 -3.35 -5.89 12.21
C ILE A 323 -2.81 -6.56 13.47
N ASN A 324 -2.65 -7.88 13.47
CA ASN A 324 -2.12 -8.61 14.61
C ASN A 324 -0.69 -8.16 14.95
N ASP A 325 0.18 -7.98 13.95
CA ASP A 325 1.54 -7.48 14.12
C ASP A 325 1.56 -6.05 14.68
N VAL A 326 0.67 -5.17 14.18
CA VAL A 326 0.54 -3.79 14.64
C VAL A 326 0.02 -3.71 16.07
N VAL A 327 -1.02 -4.49 16.40
CA VAL A 327 -1.69 -4.43 17.72
C VAL A 327 -0.84 -5.07 18.80
N ASN A 328 -0.21 -6.20 18.49
CA ASN A 328 0.52 -7.00 19.48
C ASN A 328 2.03 -6.74 19.47
N GLY A 329 2.61 -6.25 18.34
CA GLY A 329 4.03 -5.96 18.21
C GLY A 329 4.91 -7.18 18.47
N GLU A 330 6.17 -6.95 18.81
CA GLU A 330 7.11 -7.98 19.29
C GLU A 330 6.86 -8.28 20.78
N LYS A 331 5.66 -8.73 21.15
CA LYS A 331 5.39 -9.15 22.53
C LYS A 331 6.11 -10.46 22.83
N LYS A 332 6.74 -10.51 24.00
CA LYS A 332 7.35 -11.73 24.50
C LYS A 332 6.28 -12.77 24.86
N ILE A 333 6.60 -14.04 24.68
CA ILE A 333 5.74 -15.16 25.05
C ILE A 333 5.30 -14.99 26.52
N GLY A 334 3.96 -14.82 26.75
CA GLY A 334 3.38 -14.66 28.09
C GLY A 334 2.72 -13.31 28.37
N GLU A 335 2.79 -12.32 27.49
CA GLU A 335 2.03 -11.07 27.61
C GLU A 335 0.61 -11.21 27.04
N ASN A 336 -0.37 -10.55 27.68
CA ASN A 336 -1.75 -10.58 27.21
C ASN A 336 -1.87 -10.01 25.79
N VAL A 337 -2.34 -10.85 24.86
CA VAL A 337 -2.64 -10.46 23.50
C VAL A 337 -3.89 -9.59 23.51
N LYS A 338 -3.79 -8.35 23.01
CA LYS A 338 -4.94 -7.47 22.85
C LYS A 338 -5.75 -7.95 21.65
N ASN A 339 -6.98 -8.41 21.90
CA ASN A 339 -7.91 -8.76 20.83
C ASN A 339 -8.95 -7.62 20.71
N ILE A 340 -8.89 -6.86 19.62
CA ILE A 340 -9.85 -5.81 19.33
C ILE A 340 -11.00 -6.44 18.55
N PRO A 341 -12.28 -6.25 19.00
CA PRO A 341 -13.44 -6.74 18.26
C PRO A 341 -13.47 -6.19 16.84
N ARG A 342 -13.98 -6.98 15.89
CA ARG A 342 -13.95 -6.65 14.45
C ARG A 342 -15.31 -6.91 13.82
N ILE A 343 -15.72 -6.01 12.93
CA ILE A 343 -16.79 -6.23 11.96
C ILE A 343 -16.16 -6.37 10.60
N VAL A 344 -16.41 -7.45 9.89
CA VAL A 344 -15.91 -7.66 8.51
C VAL A 344 -17.00 -7.19 7.53
N VAL A 345 -16.63 -6.24 6.68
CA VAL A 345 -17.52 -5.64 5.68
C VAL A 345 -17.07 -6.05 4.28
N PHE A 346 -17.78 -6.99 3.68
CA PHE A 346 -17.58 -7.38 2.29
C PHE A 346 -18.25 -6.35 1.38
N ASN A 347 -17.45 -5.47 0.79
CA ASN A 347 -17.90 -4.38 -0.07
C ASN A 347 -17.82 -4.77 -1.55
N LYS A 348 -18.45 -3.96 -2.40
CA LYS A 348 -18.50 -4.08 -3.86
C LYS A 348 -19.26 -5.33 -4.34
N ILE A 349 -20.33 -5.72 -3.67
CA ILE A 349 -21.21 -6.79 -4.15
C ILE A 349 -21.81 -6.49 -5.53
N ASP A 350 -21.92 -5.20 -5.89
CA ASP A 350 -22.36 -4.71 -7.19
C ASP A 350 -21.43 -5.04 -8.35
N ALA A 351 -20.13 -5.25 -8.05
CA ALA A 351 -19.12 -5.61 -9.03
C ALA A 351 -18.75 -7.11 -8.97
N PHE A 352 -19.35 -7.87 -8.06
CA PHE A 352 -19.09 -9.29 -7.93
C PHE A 352 -19.67 -10.07 -9.12
N THR A 353 -18.83 -10.91 -9.72
CA THR A 353 -19.20 -11.80 -10.82
C THR A 353 -18.79 -13.23 -10.50
N TYR A 354 -19.58 -14.20 -10.94
CA TYR A 354 -19.25 -15.61 -10.83
C TYR A 354 -19.67 -16.36 -12.09
N THR A 355 -19.03 -17.47 -12.38
CA THR A 355 -19.36 -18.35 -13.50
C THR A 355 -20.01 -19.60 -12.94
N PRO A 356 -21.34 -19.79 -13.13
CA PRO A 356 -21.98 -21.01 -12.66
C PRO A 356 -21.38 -22.21 -13.35
N LYS A 357 -21.16 -23.26 -12.58
CA LYS A 357 -20.64 -24.53 -13.09
C LYS A 357 -21.75 -25.28 -13.82
N GLU A 358 -21.45 -25.88 -14.98
CA GLU A 358 -22.39 -26.73 -15.69
C GLU A 358 -22.63 -28.05 -14.91
N GLU A 359 -23.83 -28.60 -14.97
CA GLU A 359 -24.21 -29.80 -14.21
C GLU A 359 -23.35 -31.04 -14.57
N ASP A 360 -22.84 -31.11 -15.79
CA ASP A 360 -22.00 -32.22 -16.30
C ASP A 360 -20.50 -32.02 -16.05
N ASP A 361 -20.07 -30.91 -15.50
CA ASP A 361 -18.67 -30.62 -15.22
C ASP A 361 -18.24 -31.28 -13.90
N LEU A 362 -17.44 -32.34 -13.99
CA LEU A 362 -16.91 -33.10 -12.85
C LEU A 362 -15.63 -32.50 -12.23
N THR A 363 -15.13 -31.38 -12.73
CA THR A 363 -13.95 -30.73 -12.12
C THR A 363 -14.27 -30.25 -10.70
N PRO A 364 -13.31 -30.12 -9.80
CA PRO A 364 -13.55 -29.51 -8.47
C PRO A 364 -14.12 -28.11 -8.60
N MET A 365 -15.03 -27.74 -7.68
CA MET A 365 -15.50 -26.36 -7.57
C MET A 365 -14.33 -25.41 -7.40
N GLN A 366 -14.16 -24.51 -8.34
CA GLN A 366 -13.20 -23.43 -8.25
C GLN A 366 -13.88 -22.19 -7.64
N ARG A 367 -13.09 -21.25 -7.19
CA ARG A 367 -13.57 -20.04 -6.54
C ARG A 367 -14.53 -19.22 -7.41
N GLU A 368 -14.26 -19.19 -8.71
CA GLU A 368 -15.08 -18.47 -9.70
C GLU A 368 -16.49 -19.05 -9.86
N ASN A 369 -16.72 -20.26 -9.33
CA ASN A 369 -17.99 -20.95 -9.42
C ASN A 369 -18.92 -20.67 -8.22
N TYR A 370 -18.43 -20.05 -7.13
CA TYR A 370 -19.25 -19.76 -5.98
C TYR A 370 -20.13 -18.53 -6.21
N SER A 371 -21.43 -18.71 -6.00
CA SER A 371 -22.34 -17.57 -5.99
C SER A 371 -22.13 -16.68 -4.77
N LEU A 372 -22.62 -15.44 -4.82
CA LEU A 372 -22.60 -14.54 -3.67
C LEU A 372 -23.28 -15.17 -2.45
N ALA A 373 -24.40 -15.90 -2.67
CA ALA A 373 -25.13 -16.59 -1.60
C ALA A 373 -24.30 -17.70 -0.93
N ASP A 374 -23.49 -18.41 -1.68
CA ASP A 374 -22.61 -19.46 -1.13
C ASP A 374 -21.47 -18.85 -0.32
N LEU A 375 -20.88 -17.77 -0.80
CA LEU A 375 -19.86 -17.01 -0.05
C LEU A 375 -20.44 -16.41 1.23
N GLN A 376 -21.66 -15.87 1.17
CA GLN A 376 -22.34 -15.37 2.35
C GLN A 376 -22.52 -16.46 3.40
N LYS A 377 -23.01 -17.65 3.03
CA LYS A 377 -23.17 -18.77 3.95
C LYS A 377 -21.84 -19.20 4.56
N THR A 378 -20.79 -19.31 3.75
CA THR A 378 -19.46 -19.74 4.21
C THR A 378 -18.85 -18.73 5.20
N TRP A 379 -18.89 -17.44 4.86
CA TRP A 379 -18.31 -16.40 5.71
C TRP A 379 -19.15 -16.11 6.96
N MET A 380 -20.49 -16.19 6.88
CA MET A 380 -21.37 -16.11 8.04
C MET A 380 -21.17 -17.30 8.99
N ALA A 381 -20.91 -18.50 8.47
CA ALA A 381 -20.55 -19.65 9.29
C ALA A 381 -19.19 -19.47 10.00
N ARG A 382 -18.24 -18.76 9.40
CA ARG A 382 -16.90 -18.50 9.95
C ARG A 382 -16.89 -17.34 10.95
N LEU A 383 -17.59 -16.24 10.67
CA LEU A 383 -17.52 -14.98 11.41
C LEU A 383 -18.76 -14.69 12.26
N GLY A 384 -19.83 -15.48 12.13
CA GLY A 384 -21.09 -15.28 12.82
C GLY A 384 -21.80 -13.99 12.38
N GLU A 385 -22.30 -13.26 13.35
CA GLU A 385 -23.02 -11.99 13.12
C GLU A 385 -22.10 -10.79 12.87
N ASP A 386 -20.78 -10.97 12.99
CA ASP A 386 -19.80 -9.89 12.82
C ASP A 386 -19.34 -9.73 11.37
N CYS A 387 -20.16 -10.14 10.40
CA CYS A 387 -19.90 -9.89 8.98
C CYS A 387 -21.13 -9.39 8.25
N ILE A 388 -20.92 -8.56 7.24
CA ILE A 388 -21.99 -7.99 6.41
C ILE A 388 -21.50 -7.77 4.97
N PHE A 389 -22.41 -7.92 4.01
CA PHE A 389 -22.16 -7.76 2.59
C PHE A 389 -22.88 -6.51 2.07
N ILE A 390 -22.13 -5.57 1.49
CA ILE A 390 -22.65 -4.25 1.10
C ILE A 390 -22.19 -3.84 -0.30
N SER A 391 -22.91 -2.87 -0.88
CA SER A 391 -22.37 -2.01 -1.93
C SER A 391 -22.33 -0.57 -1.42
N ALA A 392 -21.13 -0.06 -1.18
CA ALA A 392 -20.95 1.33 -0.83
C ALA A 392 -21.33 2.27 -1.99
N ARG A 393 -21.15 1.81 -3.23
CA ARG A 393 -21.50 2.57 -4.44
C ARG A 393 -23.00 2.70 -4.62
N ASN A 394 -23.73 1.58 -4.54
CA ASN A 394 -25.18 1.55 -4.74
C ASN A 394 -25.95 1.80 -3.42
N LYS A 395 -25.26 1.97 -2.31
CA LYS A 395 -25.83 2.14 -0.97
C LYS A 395 -26.66 0.93 -0.49
N GLU A 396 -26.35 -0.27 -0.97
CA GLU A 396 -27.02 -1.50 -0.54
C GLU A 396 -26.53 -1.95 0.82
N ASN A 397 -27.46 -2.36 1.70
CA ASN A 397 -27.21 -2.86 3.06
C ASN A 397 -26.49 -1.86 4.01
N ILE A 398 -26.42 -0.56 3.67
CA ILE A 398 -25.78 0.46 4.52
C ILE A 398 -26.52 0.65 5.83
N GLU A 399 -27.87 0.64 5.84
CA GLU A 399 -28.64 0.76 7.08
C GLU A 399 -28.46 -0.48 7.99
N ALA A 400 -28.34 -1.68 7.41
CA ALA A 400 -28.01 -2.88 8.17
C ALA A 400 -26.62 -2.79 8.81
N LEU A 401 -25.63 -2.26 8.07
CA LEU A 401 -24.30 -1.98 8.62
C LEU A 401 -24.36 -0.97 9.78
N ARG A 402 -25.11 0.13 9.61
CA ARG A 402 -25.28 1.15 10.67
C ARG A 402 -25.87 0.53 11.95
N LYS A 403 -26.87 -0.33 11.79
CA LYS A 403 -27.49 -1.04 12.93
C LYS A 403 -26.49 -1.97 13.62
N LEU A 404 -25.74 -2.78 12.87
CA LEU A 404 -24.70 -3.64 13.42
C LEU A 404 -23.62 -2.85 14.14
N MET A 405 -23.15 -1.76 13.55
CA MET A 405 -22.19 -0.85 14.18
C MET A 405 -22.75 -0.26 15.49
N TYR A 406 -24.00 0.21 15.46
CA TYR A 406 -24.65 0.77 16.65
C TYR A 406 -24.66 -0.24 17.80
N GLU A 407 -25.07 -1.48 17.54
CA GLU A 407 -25.14 -2.54 18.56
C GLU A 407 -23.75 -2.84 19.17
N ARG A 408 -22.72 -2.97 18.34
CA ARG A 408 -21.35 -3.24 18.82
C ARG A 408 -20.73 -2.04 19.55
N ILE A 409 -20.89 -0.83 19.04
CA ILE A 409 -20.39 0.40 19.67
C ILE A 409 -21.11 0.63 21.01
N LYS A 410 -22.43 0.41 21.06
CA LYS A 410 -23.24 0.52 22.29
C LYS A 410 -22.76 -0.46 23.35
N ALA A 411 -22.49 -1.72 23.00
CA ALA A 411 -21.97 -2.72 23.92
C ALA A 411 -20.63 -2.28 24.54
N ILE A 412 -19.70 -1.79 23.71
CA ILE A 412 -18.39 -1.27 24.16
C ILE A 412 -18.59 -0.04 25.07
N HIS A 413 -19.48 0.87 24.69
CA HIS A 413 -19.74 2.08 25.48
C HIS A 413 -20.31 1.76 26.84
N ILE A 414 -21.32 0.87 26.95
CA ILE A 414 -21.93 0.44 28.22
C ILE A 414 -20.89 -0.23 29.12
N GLN A 415 -20.04 -1.09 28.55
CA GLN A 415 -18.97 -1.75 29.31
C GLN A 415 -17.99 -0.73 29.91
N ARG A 416 -17.67 0.35 29.18
CA ARG A 416 -16.74 1.39 29.61
C ARG A 416 -17.38 2.40 30.58
N TYR A 417 -18.64 2.72 30.37
CA TYR A 417 -19.39 3.75 31.12
C TYR A 417 -20.74 3.22 31.61
N PRO A 418 -20.75 2.28 32.57
CA PRO A 418 -21.97 1.61 33.02
C PRO A 418 -22.99 2.53 33.70
N TYR A 419 -22.58 3.73 34.11
CA TYR A 419 -23.42 4.70 34.80
C TYR A 419 -23.78 5.93 33.98
N ASN A 420 -23.64 5.86 32.66
CA ASN A 420 -23.90 7.00 31.80
C ASN A 420 -25.30 6.94 31.20
N ASP A 421 -26.27 7.57 31.87
CA ASP A 421 -27.69 7.63 31.46
C ASP A 421 -27.91 8.39 30.14
N PHE A 422 -26.90 9.11 29.66
CA PHE A 422 -26.96 9.98 28.48
C PHE A 422 -27.30 9.26 27.17
N LEU A 423 -27.05 7.96 27.09
CA LEU A 423 -27.34 7.15 25.92
C LEU A 423 -28.77 6.64 25.80
N PHE A 424 -29.58 6.77 26.87
CA PHE A 424 -30.90 6.15 26.93
C PHE A 424 -32.06 7.15 26.80
N GLN A 425 -31.76 8.43 26.66
CA GLN A 425 -32.79 9.43 26.39
C GLN A 425 -33.10 9.43 24.91
N ASN A 426 -34.04 8.60 24.47
CA ASN A 426 -34.75 8.81 23.22
C ASN A 426 -35.62 10.05 23.41
N TYR A 427 -35.27 11.14 22.81
CA TYR A 427 -36.21 12.22 22.58
C TYR A 427 -37.11 11.72 21.43
N GLU A 428 -38.25 11.13 21.79
CA GLU A 428 -39.36 10.98 20.86
C GLU A 428 -39.80 12.39 20.49
N GLU A 429 -39.61 12.78 19.22
CA GLU A 429 -40.27 13.95 18.64
C GLU A 429 -41.74 13.68 18.36
#